data_36353d525a4d2c8f5a12b08efc4cdafa
#
_entry.id   36353d525a4d2c8f5a12b08efc4cdafa
#
_cell.length_a   1.000
_cell.length_b   1.000
_cell.length_c   1.000
_cell.angle_alpha   90.00
_cell.angle_beta   90.00
_cell.angle_gamma   90.00
#
_symmetry.space_group_name_H-M   'P 1'
#
loop_
_entity.id
_entity.type
_entity.pdbx_description
1 polymer ?
#
loop_
_entity_poly.entity_id
_entity_poly.type
_entity_poly.pdbx_seq_one_letter_code
_entity_poly.pdbx_strand_id
1 'polypeptide(L)' 'MAKWCFNYESGEYEYIERDGFSIDRGEYVYNWDDSEYRREKFSCNLLFDDEDDG' A
#
# COMPACT_ATOMS: atom_id res chain seq x y z
N MET A 1 -10.80 1.62 3.19
CA MET A 1 -10.22 2.58 4.06
C MET A 1 -8.87 2.98 3.61
N ALA A 2 -8.51 4.23 3.77
CA ALA A 2 -7.23 4.73 3.30
C ALA A 2 -6.16 4.50 4.34
N LYS A 3 -4.93 4.37 3.89
CA LYS A 3 -3.80 4.23 4.79
C LYS A 3 -2.80 5.31 4.48
N TRP A 4 -1.94 5.58 5.44
CA TRP A 4 -0.92 6.61 5.31
C TRP A 4 0.21 6.04 4.48
N CYS A 5 0.29 6.43 3.23
CA CYS A 5 1.25 5.91 2.28
C CYS A 5 2.07 7.02 1.67
N PHE A 6 3.27 6.69 1.25
CA PHE A 6 4.15 7.70 0.67
C PHE A 6 3.79 7.88 -0.81
N ASN A 7 3.58 9.10 -1.21
CA ASN A 7 3.25 9.39 -2.59
C ASN A 7 4.53 9.84 -3.30
N TYR A 8 5.03 9.00 -4.19
CA TYR A 8 6.27 9.34 -4.87
C TYR A 8 6.08 10.52 -5.83
N GLU A 9 4.87 10.78 -6.24
CA GLU A 9 4.64 11.89 -7.14
C GLU A 9 4.74 13.22 -6.44
N SER A 10 4.31 13.28 -5.20
CA SER A 10 4.38 14.53 -4.47
C SER A 10 5.58 14.57 -3.55
N GLY A 11 6.12 13.41 -3.22
CA GLY A 11 7.24 13.35 -2.31
C GLY A 11 6.82 13.49 -0.86
N GLU A 12 5.57 13.20 -0.55
CA GLU A 12 5.07 13.31 0.80
C GLU A 12 4.13 12.19 1.13
N TYR A 13 3.90 11.97 2.41
CA TYR A 13 2.94 10.97 2.84
C TYR A 13 1.53 11.52 2.73
N GLU A 14 0.62 10.68 2.30
CA GLU A 14 -0.78 11.08 2.15
C GLU A 14 -1.65 9.89 2.42
N TYR A 15 -2.90 10.12 2.74
CA TYR A 15 -3.84 9.02 2.92
C TYR A 15 -4.29 8.59 1.54
N ILE A 16 -3.95 7.37 1.17
CA ILE A 16 -4.25 6.85 -0.16
C ILE A 16 -5.05 5.57 -0.02
N GLU A 17 -6.14 5.47 -0.77
CA GLU A 17 -6.98 4.30 -0.74
C GLU A 17 -6.31 3.14 -1.43
N ARG A 18 -6.87 1.96 -1.24
CA ARG A 18 -6.28 0.80 -1.83
C ARG A 18 -6.21 0.90 -3.35
N ASP A 19 -7.13 1.57 -3.98
CA ASP A 19 -7.13 1.69 -5.42
C ASP A 19 -6.26 2.84 -5.90
N GLY A 20 -5.64 3.56 -5.01
CA GLY A 20 -4.75 4.63 -5.41
C GLY A 20 -5.36 6.02 -5.30
N PHE A 21 -6.55 6.11 -4.75
CA PHE A 21 -7.20 7.41 -4.66
C PHE A 21 -6.66 8.17 -3.45
N SER A 22 -6.11 9.34 -3.67
CA SER A 22 -5.57 10.14 -2.59
C SER A 22 -6.67 11.00 -2.02
N ILE A 23 -7.03 10.75 -0.77
CA ILE A 23 -8.08 11.51 -0.13
C ILE A 23 -7.64 12.95 0.08
N ASP A 24 -6.38 13.15 0.41
CA ASP A 24 -5.90 14.49 0.62
C ASP A 24 -5.98 15.33 -0.63
N ARG A 25 -5.69 14.74 -1.77
CA ARG A 25 -5.73 15.50 -2.99
C ARG A 25 -7.06 15.46 -3.67
N GLY A 26 -7.84 14.44 -3.37
CA GLY A 26 -9.13 14.28 -4.03
C GLY A 26 -8.97 13.79 -5.44
N GLU A 27 -7.89 13.05 -5.72
CA GLU A 27 -7.69 12.52 -7.05
C GLU A 27 -6.85 11.27 -6.99
N TYR A 28 -6.81 10.51 -8.06
CA TYR A 28 -6.06 9.27 -8.09
C TYR A 28 -4.59 9.55 -8.33
N VAL A 29 -3.73 8.75 -7.70
CA VAL A 29 -2.30 8.86 -7.92
C VAL A 29 -1.84 7.51 -8.43
N TYR A 30 -0.75 7.49 -9.17
CA TYR A 30 -0.29 6.26 -9.76
C TYR A 30 1.06 5.81 -9.23
N ASN A 31 1.88 6.72 -8.81
CA ASN A 31 3.21 6.36 -8.35
C ASN A 31 3.28 6.58 -6.85
N TRP A 32 2.86 5.58 -6.08
CA TRP A 32 2.82 5.70 -4.63
C TRP A 32 3.19 4.36 -4.01
N ASP A 33 3.51 4.40 -2.73
CA ASP A 33 3.99 3.24 -2.03
C ASP A 33 2.80 2.46 -1.48
N ASP A 34 2.51 1.31 -2.02
CA ASP A 34 1.37 0.53 -1.57
C ASP A 34 1.83 -0.62 -0.68
N SER A 35 3.02 -0.55 -0.12
CA SER A 35 3.52 -1.63 0.70
C SER A 35 2.63 -1.93 1.89
N GLU A 36 1.93 -0.92 2.42
CA GLU A 36 1.06 -1.19 3.53
C GLU A 36 -0.05 -2.15 3.14
N TYR A 37 -0.59 -2.00 1.94
CA TYR A 37 -1.63 -2.90 1.48
C TYR A 37 -1.05 -4.25 1.09
N ARG A 38 0.11 -4.24 0.50
CA ARG A 38 0.73 -5.47 0.10
C ARG A 38 1.16 -6.28 1.30
N ARG A 39 1.57 -5.61 2.34
CA ARG A 39 2.01 -6.27 3.53
C ARG A 39 0.88 -7.07 4.14
N GLU A 40 -0.32 -6.56 4.11
CA GLU A 40 -1.42 -7.28 4.63
C GLU A 40 -1.62 -8.57 3.85
N LYS A 41 -1.52 -8.53 2.55
CA LYS A 41 -1.70 -9.69 1.81
C LYS A 41 -0.60 -10.65 2.06
N PHE A 42 0.61 -10.17 2.11
CA PHE A 42 1.71 -11.00 2.34
C PHE A 42 1.66 -11.70 3.65
N SER A 43 1.17 -11.07 4.63
CA SER A 43 1.08 -11.67 5.92
C SER A 43 0.39 -12.97 5.82
N CYS A 44 -0.65 -13.04 5.10
CA CYS A 44 -1.36 -14.27 4.98
C CYS A 44 -0.55 -15.26 4.22
N ASN A 45 0.09 -14.87 3.19
CA ASN A 45 0.84 -15.78 2.44
C ASN A 45 2.06 -16.27 3.14
N LEU A 46 2.66 -15.44 3.87
CA LEU A 46 3.82 -15.82 4.54
C LEU A 46 3.66 -17.02 5.32
N LEU A 47 2.57 -17.20 5.89
CA LEU A 47 2.38 -18.32 6.69
C LEU A 47 2.60 -19.57 5.92
N PHE A 48 2.21 -19.58 4.71
CA PHE A 48 2.39 -20.75 3.99
C PHE A 48 3.77 -20.87 3.53
N ASP A 49 4.33 -19.84 3.04
CA ASP A 49 5.61 -19.91 2.54
C ASP A 49 6.55 -20.39 3.46
N ASP A 50 6.45 -19.98 4.62
CA ASP A 50 7.34 -20.40 5.49
C ASP A 50 7.59 -21.74 5.46
N GLU A 51 6.70 -22.46 5.54
CA GLU A 51 6.97 -23.77 5.65
C GLU A 51 7.52 -24.29 4.47
N ASP A 52 7.13 -23.76 3.51
CA ASP A 52 7.52 -24.34 2.42
C ASP A 52 8.87 -24.26 2.15
N ASP A 53 9.46 -23.34 2.42
CA ASP A 53 10.68 -23.24 2.12
C ASP A 53 11.47 -24.13 2.64
N GLY A 54 11.15 -24.39 3.57
CA GLY A 54 11.98 -25.32 4.13
C GLY A 54 12.17 -26.29 3.21
#